data_299dfc359637239892aa06239f40215e
#
_entry.id   299dfc359637239892aa06239f40215e
#
_cell.length_a   1.000
_cell.length_b   1.000
_cell.length_c   1.000
_cell.angle_alpha   90.00
_cell.angle_beta   90.00
_cell.angle_gamma   90.00
#
_symmetry.space_group_name_H-M   'P 1'
#
loop_
_entity.id
_entity.type
_entity.pdbx_description
1 polymer ?
#
loop_
_entity_poly.entity_id
_entity_poly.type
_entity_poly.pdbx_seq_one_letter_code
_entity_poly.pdbx_strand_id
1 'polypeptide(L)'
;MLNSLKSLKELVCTKVCISCAAPGYWLCPSCLLAWNTSVKKNSIVGKPIYFKSDYTSKTASVILAAKEGNDLNAIALLASAISQSITFSIADLRLSDAITLITIPSAPAAIRRRGRDHIKTLAEYVQKDLQQKYITAYYAPILFQKKSIKDQSQLSSQQRMENTKEKFVVKSCEIPQGAVYLIDDLITTGASMLEGVRALSEAKITIAAGITACAVGRISLIP
;
A
#
# COMPACT_ATOMS: atom_id res chain seq x y z
N MET A 1 8.98 -19.37 40.20
CA MET A 1 8.13 -20.19 39.29
C MET A 1 7.68 -19.46 37.99
N LEU A 2 7.47 -18.14 37.97
CA LEU A 2 7.09 -17.42 36.74
C LEU A 2 8.17 -17.36 35.65
N ASN A 3 9.46 -17.37 36.03
CA ASN A 3 10.58 -17.31 35.08
C ASN A 3 10.78 -18.62 34.28
N SER A 4 10.48 -19.77 34.89
CA SER A 4 10.62 -21.09 34.21
C SER A 4 9.61 -21.30 33.09
N LEU A 5 8.40 -20.77 33.25
CA LEU A 5 7.34 -20.86 32.22
C LEU A 5 7.60 -19.95 31.00
N LYS A 6 8.27 -18.81 31.21
CA LYS A 6 8.73 -17.96 30.09
C LYS A 6 9.82 -18.68 29.29
N SER A 7 10.81 -19.27 29.98
CA SER A 7 11.89 -20.02 29.33
C SER A 7 11.37 -21.23 28.53
N LEU A 8 10.38 -21.96 29.05
CA LEU A 8 9.77 -23.08 28.32
C LEU A 8 8.98 -22.60 27.07
N LYS A 9 8.25 -21.50 27.16
CA LYS A 9 7.56 -20.89 25.99
C LYS A 9 8.55 -20.42 24.92
N GLU A 10 9.69 -19.88 25.31
CA GLU A 10 10.75 -19.48 24.40
C GLU A 10 11.47 -20.66 23.72
N LEU A 11 11.54 -21.81 24.38
CA LEU A 11 12.09 -23.04 23.79
C LEU A 11 11.14 -23.72 22.80
N VAL A 12 9.81 -23.56 22.97
CA VAL A 12 8.79 -24.24 22.14
C VAL A 12 8.27 -23.36 21.01
N CYS A 13 8.32 -22.03 21.15
CA CYS A 13 7.94 -21.05 20.13
C CYS A 13 9.12 -20.15 19.78
N THR A 14 10.13 -20.69 19.15
CA THR A 14 11.20 -19.86 18.56
C THR A 14 10.58 -18.98 17.48
N LYS A 15 10.61 -17.65 17.71
CA LYS A 15 10.28 -16.69 16.65
C LYS A 15 11.18 -16.98 15.47
N VAL A 16 10.60 -17.12 14.29
CA VAL A 16 11.37 -17.29 13.06
C VAL A 16 11.09 -16.10 12.14
N CYS A 17 12.11 -15.71 11.40
CA CYS A 17 12.00 -14.61 10.42
C CYS A 17 10.96 -14.96 9.37
N ILE A 18 9.95 -14.09 9.20
CA ILE A 18 8.85 -14.30 8.23
C ILE A 18 9.30 -14.35 6.78
N SER A 19 10.55 -13.95 6.51
CA SER A 19 11.10 -13.88 5.16
C SER A 19 12.08 -15.02 4.84
N CYS A 20 12.97 -15.40 5.77
CA CYS A 20 14.01 -16.40 5.53
C CYS A 20 14.04 -17.53 6.57
N ALA A 21 13.09 -17.58 7.49
CA ALA A 21 12.97 -18.56 8.58
C ALA A 21 14.15 -18.57 9.57
N ALA A 22 15.07 -17.59 9.56
CA ALA A 22 16.15 -17.48 10.55
C ALA A 22 15.56 -17.39 11.98
N PRO A 23 16.08 -18.17 12.95
CA PRO A 23 15.53 -18.21 14.30
C PRO A 23 15.80 -16.91 15.07
N GLY A 24 14.96 -16.61 16.06
CA GLY A 24 15.14 -15.53 17.02
C GLY A 24 14.58 -14.16 16.61
N TYR A 25 14.08 -14.00 15.39
CA TYR A 25 13.62 -12.71 14.86
C TYR A 25 12.22 -12.83 14.24
N TRP A 26 11.41 -11.78 14.36
CA TRP A 26 10.23 -11.60 13.50
C TRP A 26 10.64 -11.26 12.06
N LEU A 27 11.61 -10.36 11.89
CA LEU A 27 12.33 -10.07 10.65
C LEU A 27 13.80 -9.88 10.98
N CYS A 28 14.67 -10.73 10.45
CA CYS A 28 16.10 -10.71 10.79
C CYS A 28 16.81 -9.49 10.17
N PRO A 29 17.98 -9.06 10.69
CA PRO A 29 18.70 -7.89 10.18
C PRO A 29 18.97 -7.94 8.67
N SER A 30 19.34 -9.10 8.12
CA SER A 30 19.61 -9.24 6.68
C SER A 30 18.35 -9.09 5.81
N CYS A 31 17.18 -9.48 6.30
CA CYS A 31 15.91 -9.27 5.59
C CYS A 31 15.39 -7.84 5.78
N LEU A 32 15.66 -7.22 6.93
CA LEU A 32 15.32 -5.82 7.18
C LEU A 32 16.08 -4.86 6.26
N LEU A 33 17.29 -5.21 5.80
CA LEU A 33 18.03 -4.40 4.83
C LEU A 33 17.26 -4.12 3.55
N ALA A 34 16.36 -5.02 3.12
CA ALA A 34 15.51 -4.81 1.96
C ALA A 34 14.53 -3.63 2.14
N TRP A 35 14.26 -3.22 3.38
CA TRP A 35 13.40 -2.10 3.76
C TRP A 35 14.17 -0.84 4.13
N ASN A 36 15.46 -0.96 4.37
CA ASN A 36 16.34 0.15 4.78
C ASN A 36 17.06 0.77 3.57
N THR A 37 16.32 1.03 2.49
CA THR A 37 16.82 1.65 1.26
C THR A 37 16.44 3.13 1.21
N SER A 38 17.02 3.91 0.29
CA SER A 38 16.52 5.26 -0.05
C SER A 38 15.15 5.17 -0.72
N VAL A 39 14.34 6.23 -0.59
CA VAL A 39 13.10 6.36 -1.34
C VAL A 39 13.43 6.48 -2.83
N LYS A 40 12.69 5.76 -3.64
CA LYS A 40 12.81 5.73 -5.11
C LYS A 40 11.66 6.48 -5.75
N LYS A 41 11.91 7.04 -6.93
CA LYS A 41 10.94 7.78 -7.72
C LYS A 41 10.80 7.15 -9.10
N ASN A 42 9.57 7.04 -9.57
CA ASN A 42 9.19 6.65 -10.92
C ASN A 42 8.01 7.51 -11.37
N SER A 43 7.38 7.23 -12.50
CA SER A 43 6.19 7.96 -12.95
C SER A 43 5.17 7.04 -13.62
N ILE A 44 3.89 7.41 -13.51
CA ILE A 44 2.76 6.80 -14.22
C ILE A 44 1.95 7.92 -14.85
N VAL A 45 1.88 7.97 -16.19
CA VAL A 45 1.13 8.99 -16.95
C VAL A 45 1.47 10.41 -16.45
N GLY A 46 2.76 10.71 -16.35
CA GLY A 46 3.26 12.02 -15.91
C GLY A 46 3.06 12.32 -14.41
N LYS A 47 2.47 11.42 -13.63
CA LYS A 47 2.36 11.57 -12.17
C LYS A 47 3.52 10.86 -11.47
N PRO A 48 4.22 11.50 -10.52
CA PRO A 48 5.29 10.87 -9.78
C PRO A 48 4.74 9.74 -8.88
N ILE A 49 5.52 8.67 -8.79
CA ILE A 49 5.28 7.55 -7.88
C ILE A 49 6.50 7.39 -6.99
N TYR A 50 6.28 7.33 -5.68
CA TYR A 50 7.36 7.10 -4.72
C TYR A 50 7.15 5.79 -3.98
N PHE A 51 8.24 5.07 -3.74
CA PHE A 51 8.22 3.82 -3.02
C PHE A 51 9.55 3.59 -2.29
N LYS A 52 9.51 2.81 -1.21
CA LYS A 52 10.68 2.59 -0.37
C LYS A 52 11.54 1.42 -0.87
N SER A 53 10.91 0.31 -1.25
CA SER A 53 11.60 -0.95 -1.50
C SER A 53 11.23 -1.57 -2.84
N ASP A 54 12.17 -2.35 -3.40
CA ASP A 54 11.86 -3.21 -4.54
C ASP A 54 11.06 -4.44 -4.06
N TYR A 55 10.16 -4.91 -4.91
CA TYR A 55 9.46 -6.16 -4.68
C TYR A 55 10.38 -7.34 -4.95
N THR A 56 10.73 -8.05 -3.90
CA THR A 56 11.59 -9.25 -3.90
C THR A 56 10.93 -10.33 -3.04
N SER A 57 11.47 -11.54 -3.03
CA SER A 57 10.98 -12.60 -2.11
C SER A 57 11.00 -12.15 -0.65
N LYS A 58 11.99 -11.34 -0.24
CA LYS A 58 12.11 -10.83 1.12
C LYS A 58 11.01 -9.82 1.49
N THR A 59 10.66 -8.92 0.58
CA THR A 59 9.61 -7.91 0.81
C THR A 59 8.21 -8.48 0.60
N ALA A 60 8.05 -9.47 -0.29
CA ALA A 60 6.79 -10.17 -0.53
C ALA A 60 6.24 -10.83 0.73
N SER A 61 7.09 -11.46 1.54
CA SER A 61 6.69 -12.11 2.80
C SER A 61 6.05 -11.13 3.78
N VAL A 62 6.60 -9.92 3.90
CA VAL A 62 6.07 -8.86 4.76
C VAL A 62 4.71 -8.36 4.23
N ILE A 63 4.63 -8.11 2.91
CA ILE A 63 3.36 -7.67 2.28
C ILE A 63 2.27 -8.74 2.50
N LEU A 64 2.61 -10.01 2.31
CA LEU A 64 1.66 -11.11 2.50
C LEU A 64 1.23 -11.25 3.96
N ALA A 65 2.16 -11.13 4.92
CA ALA A 65 1.85 -11.17 6.36
C ALA A 65 0.92 -10.01 6.77
N ALA A 66 1.15 -8.79 6.26
CA ALA A 66 0.26 -7.66 6.48
C ALA A 66 -1.11 -7.88 5.84
N LYS A 67 -1.13 -8.35 4.59
CA LYS A 67 -2.32 -8.44 3.75
C LYS A 67 -3.24 -9.60 4.14
N GLU A 68 -2.70 -10.78 4.34
CA GLU A 68 -3.47 -12.00 4.61
C GLU A 68 -3.41 -12.38 6.10
N GLY A 69 -2.24 -12.21 6.76
CA GLY A 69 -2.02 -12.62 8.14
C GLY A 69 -2.45 -11.60 9.21
N ASN A 70 -2.78 -10.36 8.85
CA ASN A 70 -3.03 -9.28 9.82
C ASN A 70 -1.87 -9.06 10.82
N ASP A 71 -0.65 -9.33 10.41
CA ASP A 71 0.53 -9.14 11.25
C ASP A 71 0.77 -7.64 11.47
N LEU A 72 0.64 -7.20 12.71
CA LEU A 72 0.74 -5.78 13.08
C LEU A 72 2.14 -5.22 12.86
N ASN A 73 3.19 -6.04 13.02
CA ASN A 73 4.57 -5.60 12.75
C ASN A 73 4.77 -5.40 11.24
N ALA A 74 4.20 -6.28 10.42
CA ALA A 74 4.23 -6.13 8.97
C ALA A 74 3.46 -4.88 8.52
N ILE A 75 2.27 -4.64 9.08
CA ILE A 75 1.48 -3.43 8.80
C ILE A 75 2.27 -2.17 9.20
N ALA A 76 2.89 -2.16 10.39
CA ALA A 76 3.69 -1.03 10.86
C ALA A 76 4.91 -0.77 9.96
N LEU A 77 5.60 -1.82 9.51
CA LEU A 77 6.74 -1.69 8.59
C LEU A 77 6.32 -1.13 7.23
N LEU A 78 5.21 -1.61 6.64
CA LEU A 78 4.67 -1.07 5.40
C LEU A 78 4.23 0.40 5.57
N ALA A 79 3.57 0.73 6.67
CA ALA A 79 3.14 2.09 6.98
C ALA A 79 4.35 3.03 7.11
N SER A 80 5.40 2.60 7.80
CA SER A 80 6.64 3.37 7.92
C SER A 80 7.31 3.60 6.56
N ALA A 81 7.33 2.59 5.69
CA ALA A 81 7.87 2.71 4.32
C ALA A 81 7.07 3.73 3.48
N ILE A 82 5.73 3.67 3.55
CA ILE A 82 4.84 4.63 2.88
C ILE A 82 5.03 6.03 3.45
N SER A 83 5.06 6.21 4.77
CA SER A 83 5.23 7.50 5.42
C SER A 83 6.58 8.15 5.07
N GLN A 84 7.66 7.37 5.01
CA GLN A 84 8.97 7.87 4.56
C GLN A 84 8.92 8.33 3.10
N SER A 85 8.20 7.60 2.23
CA SER A 85 8.01 7.97 0.82
C SER A 85 7.17 9.25 0.70
N ILE A 86 6.14 9.44 1.53
CA ILE A 86 5.35 10.68 1.60
C ILE A 86 6.22 11.84 2.07
N THR A 87 6.94 11.69 3.19
CA THR A 87 7.82 12.74 3.73
C THR A 87 8.86 13.18 2.69
N PHE A 88 9.48 12.23 1.99
CA PHE A 88 10.40 12.52 0.90
C PHE A 88 9.72 13.30 -0.23
N SER A 89 8.52 12.87 -0.64
CA SER A 89 7.80 13.49 -1.76
C SER A 89 7.30 14.90 -1.44
N ILE A 90 6.94 15.20 -0.19
CA ILE A 90 6.59 16.55 0.27
C ILE A 90 7.78 17.50 0.01
N ALA A 91 8.99 17.10 0.39
CA ALA A 91 10.20 17.89 0.15
C ALA A 91 10.54 17.99 -1.34
N ASP A 92 10.50 16.88 -2.10
CA ASP A 92 10.82 16.83 -3.53
C ASP A 92 9.86 17.65 -4.38
N LEU A 93 8.57 17.67 -4.03
CA LEU A 93 7.51 18.40 -4.74
C LEU A 93 7.24 19.79 -4.14
N ARG A 94 7.91 20.17 -3.04
CA ARG A 94 7.72 21.42 -2.29
C ARG A 94 6.26 21.66 -1.89
N LEU A 95 5.64 20.65 -1.31
CA LEU A 95 4.24 20.68 -0.86
C LEU A 95 4.14 21.15 0.59
N SER A 96 2.91 21.47 1.02
CA SER A 96 2.59 21.75 2.42
C SER A 96 2.48 20.45 3.22
N ASP A 97 2.53 20.56 4.57
CA ASP A 97 2.43 19.42 5.49
C ASP A 97 0.99 18.94 5.73
N ALA A 98 0.01 19.55 5.05
CA ALA A 98 -1.37 19.07 5.04
C ALA A 98 -1.64 18.23 3.79
N ILE A 99 -2.06 16.98 3.99
CA ILE A 99 -2.24 16.03 2.89
C ILE A 99 -3.53 15.21 3.06
N THR A 100 -4.05 14.71 1.94
CA THR A 100 -5.14 13.73 1.93
C THR A 100 -4.67 12.40 1.35
N LEU A 101 -4.91 11.31 2.07
CA LEU A 101 -4.62 9.95 1.67
C LEU A 101 -5.89 9.32 1.06
N ILE A 102 -5.80 8.89 -0.19
CA ILE A 102 -6.83 8.09 -0.86
C ILE A 102 -6.22 6.73 -1.15
N THR A 103 -6.92 5.65 -0.84
CA THR A 103 -6.41 4.28 -1.05
C THR A 103 -6.94 3.68 -2.35
N ILE A 104 -6.11 2.87 -3.00
CA ILE A 104 -6.59 1.93 -4.03
C ILE A 104 -7.50 0.90 -3.35
N PRO A 105 -8.78 0.78 -3.71
CA PRO A 105 -9.71 -0.07 -2.98
C PRO A 105 -9.45 -1.56 -3.20
N SER A 106 -9.46 -2.32 -2.12
CA SER A 106 -9.44 -3.79 -2.17
C SER A 106 -10.69 -4.34 -2.85
N ALA A 107 -10.55 -5.47 -3.54
CA ALA A 107 -11.71 -6.17 -4.10
C ALA A 107 -12.68 -6.60 -2.99
N PRO A 108 -14.01 -6.38 -3.14
CA PRO A 108 -14.99 -6.75 -2.13
C PRO A 108 -14.95 -8.24 -1.74
N ALA A 109 -14.66 -9.13 -2.70
CA ALA A 109 -14.47 -10.56 -2.43
C ALA A 109 -13.26 -10.82 -1.53
N ALA A 110 -12.16 -10.07 -1.72
CA ALA A 110 -10.98 -10.20 -0.88
C ALA A 110 -11.23 -9.66 0.54
N ILE A 111 -11.97 -8.55 0.68
CA ILE A 111 -12.39 -8.03 2.00
C ILE A 111 -13.23 -9.07 2.73
N ARG A 112 -14.25 -9.67 2.07
CA ARG A 112 -15.08 -10.72 2.67
C ARG A 112 -14.27 -11.95 3.09
N ARG A 113 -13.33 -12.41 2.24
CA ARG A 113 -12.47 -13.56 2.54
C ARG A 113 -11.59 -13.32 3.77
N ARG A 114 -11.05 -12.09 3.91
CA ARG A 114 -10.16 -11.71 5.02
C ARG A 114 -10.89 -11.26 6.28
N GLY A 115 -12.20 -10.96 6.18
CA GLY A 115 -12.99 -10.35 7.25
C GLY A 115 -12.61 -8.89 7.56
N ARG A 116 -11.73 -8.26 6.75
CA ARG A 116 -11.23 -6.90 6.97
C ARG A 116 -10.74 -6.24 5.68
N ASP A 117 -10.71 -4.92 5.69
CA ASP A 117 -10.05 -4.12 4.64
C ASP A 117 -8.62 -3.76 5.07
N HIS A 118 -7.64 -4.49 4.54
CA HIS A 118 -6.23 -4.33 4.90
C HIS A 118 -5.68 -2.97 4.50
N ILE A 119 -6.14 -2.41 3.37
CA ILE A 119 -5.62 -1.12 2.89
C ILE A 119 -6.13 0.05 3.75
N LYS A 120 -7.36 -0.05 4.28
CA LYS A 120 -7.88 0.89 5.28
C LYS A 120 -7.02 0.84 6.54
N THR A 121 -6.77 -0.35 7.07
CA THR A 121 -5.91 -0.52 8.26
C THR A 121 -4.51 0.06 8.00
N LEU A 122 -3.93 -0.20 6.83
CA LEU A 122 -2.63 0.36 6.44
C LEU A 122 -2.66 1.89 6.42
N ALA A 123 -3.70 2.50 5.84
CA ALA A 123 -3.86 3.96 5.81
C ALA A 123 -3.95 4.57 7.22
N GLU A 124 -4.65 3.92 8.14
CA GLU A 124 -4.74 4.35 9.55
C GLU A 124 -3.36 4.31 10.26
N TYR A 125 -2.55 3.30 9.97
CA TYR A 125 -1.17 3.22 10.49
C TYR A 125 -0.26 4.29 9.86
N VAL A 126 -0.42 4.57 8.56
CA VAL A 126 0.29 5.66 7.86
C VAL A 126 -0.05 7.01 8.49
N GLN A 127 -1.35 7.29 8.75
CA GLN A 127 -1.76 8.53 9.42
C GLN A 127 -1.08 8.69 10.77
N LYS A 128 -1.05 7.64 11.61
CA LYS A 128 -0.41 7.68 12.93
C LYS A 128 1.09 7.95 12.82
N ASP A 129 1.78 7.32 11.88
CA ASP A 129 3.22 7.52 11.68
C ASP A 129 3.53 8.93 11.16
N LEU A 130 2.70 9.47 10.25
CA LEU A 130 2.83 10.84 9.76
C LEU A 130 2.55 11.88 10.85
N GLN A 131 1.58 11.65 11.71
CA GLN A 131 1.26 12.52 12.84
C GLN A 131 2.45 12.66 13.80
N GLN A 132 3.21 11.59 14.04
CA GLN A 132 4.44 11.63 14.83
C GLN A 132 5.54 12.48 14.18
N LYS A 133 5.43 12.74 12.89
CA LYS A 133 6.34 13.59 12.10
C LYS A 133 5.78 15.00 11.86
N TYR A 134 4.73 15.39 12.60
CA TYR A 134 4.03 16.67 12.47
C TYR A 134 3.41 16.93 11.10
N ILE A 135 3.09 15.88 10.34
CA ILE A 135 2.39 15.97 9.06
C ILE A 135 0.91 15.67 9.30
N THR A 136 0.04 16.63 8.96
CA THR A 136 -1.40 16.46 9.07
C THR A 136 -1.93 15.65 7.90
N ALA A 137 -2.39 14.43 8.14
CA ALA A 137 -2.91 13.53 7.12
C ALA A 137 -4.39 13.22 7.34
N TYR A 138 -5.21 13.48 6.34
CA TYR A 138 -6.63 13.13 6.29
C TYR A 138 -6.80 11.84 5.48
N TYR A 139 -7.61 10.91 5.95
CA TYR A 139 -7.95 9.72 5.19
C TYR A 139 -9.33 9.89 4.53
N ALA A 140 -9.37 9.85 3.21
CA ALA A 140 -10.59 9.99 2.41
C ALA A 140 -10.87 8.69 1.62
N PRO A 141 -11.72 7.77 2.12
CA PRO A 141 -12.09 6.53 1.44
C PRO A 141 -13.15 6.80 0.35
N ILE A 142 -12.83 7.64 -0.63
CA ILE A 142 -13.75 8.10 -1.68
C ILE A 142 -13.68 7.26 -2.96
N LEU A 143 -12.65 6.45 -3.13
CA LEU A 143 -12.45 5.60 -4.29
C LEU A 143 -13.01 4.19 -4.04
N PHE A 144 -13.87 3.71 -4.93
CA PHE A 144 -14.56 2.43 -4.78
C PHE A 144 -14.45 1.58 -6.04
N GLN A 145 -14.47 0.26 -5.88
CA GLN A 145 -14.64 -0.61 -7.04
C GLN A 145 -16.08 -0.55 -7.57
N LYS A 146 -16.20 -0.37 -8.87
CA LYS A 146 -17.47 -0.50 -9.57
C LYS A 146 -17.94 -1.96 -9.49
N LYS A 147 -19.20 -2.22 -9.15
CA LYS A 147 -19.73 -3.58 -9.18
C LYS A 147 -19.64 -4.11 -10.60
N SER A 148 -18.96 -5.21 -10.84
CA SER A 148 -19.00 -5.92 -12.11
C SER A 148 -20.41 -6.43 -12.34
N ILE A 149 -21.01 -6.06 -13.48
CA ILE A 149 -22.38 -6.45 -13.84
C ILE A 149 -22.40 -7.84 -14.49
N LYS A 150 -21.24 -8.44 -14.82
CA LYS A 150 -21.17 -9.73 -15.51
C LYS A 150 -20.18 -10.70 -14.87
N ASP A 151 -20.63 -11.95 -14.76
CA ASP A 151 -19.82 -13.11 -14.40
C ASP A 151 -18.66 -13.26 -15.40
N GLN A 152 -17.42 -13.25 -14.91
CA GLN A 152 -16.20 -13.23 -15.74
C GLN A 152 -15.97 -14.53 -16.52
N SER A 153 -16.78 -15.57 -16.26
CA SER A 153 -16.60 -16.90 -16.86
C SER A 153 -16.96 -16.97 -18.37
N GLN A 154 -17.63 -15.95 -18.92
CA GLN A 154 -18.11 -15.96 -20.32
C GLN A 154 -17.55 -14.85 -21.20
N LEU A 155 -16.50 -14.13 -20.75
CA LEU A 155 -15.96 -12.98 -21.48
C LEU A 155 -14.78 -13.37 -22.39
N SER A 156 -14.78 -12.89 -23.63
CA SER A 156 -13.63 -12.95 -24.55
C SER A 156 -12.45 -12.12 -24.02
N SER A 157 -11.24 -12.38 -24.52
CA SER A 157 -10.04 -11.63 -24.14
C SER A 157 -10.18 -10.12 -24.33
N GLN A 158 -10.88 -9.70 -25.38
CA GLN A 158 -11.14 -8.29 -25.69
C GLN A 158 -12.14 -7.66 -24.71
N GLN A 159 -13.19 -8.39 -24.32
CA GLN A 159 -14.15 -7.97 -23.31
C GLN A 159 -13.55 -7.94 -21.89
N ARG A 160 -12.52 -8.78 -21.61
CA ARG A 160 -11.75 -8.69 -20.36
C ARG A 160 -10.90 -7.43 -20.29
N MET A 161 -10.29 -7.00 -21.40
CA MET A 161 -9.57 -5.72 -21.49
C MET A 161 -10.50 -4.51 -21.35
N GLU A 162 -11.69 -4.55 -21.96
CA GLU A 162 -12.70 -3.48 -21.82
C GLU A 162 -13.31 -3.42 -20.41
N ASN A 163 -13.52 -4.57 -19.74
CA ASN A 163 -13.98 -4.62 -18.35
C ASN A 163 -12.91 -4.18 -17.32
N THR A 164 -11.67 -4.01 -17.73
CA THR A 164 -10.61 -3.45 -16.87
C THR A 164 -10.64 -1.92 -16.90
N LYS A 165 -11.24 -1.33 -17.93
CA LYS A 165 -11.52 0.11 -18.02
C LYS A 165 -12.70 0.45 -17.10
N GLU A 166 -12.58 1.53 -16.35
CA GLU A 166 -13.60 2.01 -15.40
C GLU A 166 -13.87 1.08 -14.19
N LYS A 167 -12.82 0.43 -13.70
CA LYS A 167 -12.89 -0.42 -12.50
C LYS A 167 -13.21 0.37 -11.24
N PHE A 168 -12.77 1.64 -11.17
CA PHE A 168 -12.96 2.48 -10.00
C PHE A 168 -13.87 3.67 -10.29
N VAL A 169 -14.60 4.09 -9.24
CA VAL A 169 -15.46 5.28 -9.22
C VAL A 169 -15.27 6.05 -7.93
N VAL A 170 -15.40 7.36 -7.99
CA VAL A 170 -15.44 8.24 -6.82
C VAL A 170 -16.88 8.38 -6.35
N LYS A 171 -17.14 8.19 -5.05
CA LYS A 171 -18.49 8.21 -4.46
C LYS A 171 -18.65 9.22 -3.34
N SER A 172 -17.84 10.22 -3.24
CA SER A 172 -18.01 11.27 -2.21
C SER A 172 -17.78 12.62 -2.82
N CYS A 173 -18.46 13.62 -2.27
CA CYS A 173 -18.26 15.04 -2.57
C CYS A 173 -17.31 15.70 -1.57
N GLU A 174 -16.66 14.95 -0.69
CA GLU A 174 -15.67 15.52 0.23
C GLU A 174 -14.49 16.05 -0.59
N ILE A 175 -14.22 17.34 -0.44
CA ILE A 175 -13.08 17.98 -1.11
C ILE A 175 -11.83 17.61 -0.31
N PRO A 176 -10.83 16.97 -0.95
CA PRO A 176 -9.57 16.67 -0.28
C PRO A 176 -8.88 17.95 0.22
N GLN A 177 -8.30 17.89 1.42
CA GLN A 177 -7.54 18.99 2.00
C GLN A 177 -6.04 18.80 1.70
N GLY A 178 -5.38 19.88 1.27
CA GLY A 178 -3.95 19.85 0.96
C GLY A 178 -3.61 18.98 -0.26
N ALA A 179 -2.40 18.45 -0.29
CA ALA A 179 -1.92 17.62 -1.39
C ALA A 179 -2.53 16.20 -1.34
N VAL A 180 -3.04 15.72 -2.47
CA VAL A 180 -3.71 14.41 -2.55
C VAL A 180 -2.72 13.32 -2.94
N TYR A 181 -2.64 12.28 -2.13
CA TYR A 181 -1.83 11.10 -2.37
C TYR A 181 -2.70 9.86 -2.61
N LEU A 182 -2.42 9.14 -3.68
CA LEU A 182 -3.03 7.85 -3.96
C LEU A 182 -2.10 6.74 -3.46
N ILE A 183 -2.54 5.95 -2.47
CA ILE A 183 -1.71 4.95 -1.80
C ILE A 183 -2.15 3.51 -2.06
N ASP A 184 -1.16 2.61 -2.16
CA ASP A 184 -1.34 1.15 -2.23
C ASP A 184 -0.23 0.45 -1.43
N ASP A 185 -0.35 -0.85 -1.18
CA ASP A 185 0.71 -1.65 -0.56
C ASP A 185 1.85 -1.96 -1.54
N LEU A 186 1.52 -2.26 -2.79
CA LEU A 186 2.43 -2.72 -3.83
C LEU A 186 2.01 -2.25 -5.22
N ILE A 187 2.96 -1.75 -5.99
CA ILE A 187 2.80 -1.59 -7.45
C ILE A 187 3.50 -2.76 -8.17
N THR A 188 2.73 -3.47 -9.00
CA THR A 188 3.27 -4.47 -9.95
C THR A 188 3.31 -3.89 -11.37
N THR A 189 2.20 -3.94 -12.10
CA THR A 189 2.06 -3.36 -13.45
C THR A 189 1.65 -1.88 -13.42
N GLY A 190 1.21 -1.36 -12.28
CA GLY A 190 0.67 -0.01 -12.17
C GLY A 190 -0.79 0.16 -12.65
N ALA A 191 -1.41 -0.89 -13.17
CA ALA A 191 -2.76 -0.80 -13.72
C ALA A 191 -3.80 -0.26 -12.72
N SER A 192 -3.75 -0.69 -11.46
CA SER A 192 -4.65 -0.19 -10.40
C SER A 192 -4.38 1.28 -10.08
N MET A 193 -3.11 1.68 -10.02
CA MET A 193 -2.73 3.07 -9.80
C MET A 193 -3.20 3.97 -10.94
N LEU A 194 -2.97 3.54 -12.19
CA LEU A 194 -3.43 4.24 -13.40
C LEU A 194 -4.94 4.44 -13.39
N GLU A 195 -5.69 3.39 -13.07
CA GLU A 195 -7.15 3.43 -13.02
C GLU A 195 -7.67 4.31 -11.87
N GLY A 196 -6.97 4.30 -10.73
CA GLY A 196 -7.25 5.24 -9.62
C GLY A 196 -7.04 6.69 -10.04
N VAL A 197 -5.94 7.00 -10.73
CA VAL A 197 -5.67 8.33 -11.30
C VAL A 197 -6.78 8.75 -12.26
N ARG A 198 -7.21 7.86 -13.18
CA ARG A 198 -8.31 8.14 -14.11
C ARG A 198 -9.59 8.50 -13.35
N ALA A 199 -10.02 7.66 -12.43
CA ALA A 199 -11.28 7.86 -11.70
C ALA A 199 -11.27 9.15 -10.86
N LEU A 200 -10.13 9.48 -10.23
CA LEU A 200 -9.98 10.74 -9.48
C LEU A 200 -9.98 11.96 -10.42
N SER A 201 -9.32 11.86 -11.58
CA SER A 201 -9.29 12.94 -12.59
C SER A 201 -10.68 13.24 -13.14
N GLU A 202 -11.51 12.23 -13.39
CA GLU A 202 -12.92 12.41 -13.80
C GLU A 202 -13.75 13.12 -12.73
N ALA A 203 -13.44 12.87 -11.45
CA ALA A 203 -14.02 13.60 -10.32
C ALA A 203 -13.36 14.98 -10.06
N LYS A 204 -12.49 15.45 -10.97
CA LYS A 204 -11.72 16.72 -10.87
C LYS A 204 -10.79 16.77 -9.66
N ILE A 205 -10.36 15.62 -9.15
CA ILE A 205 -9.39 15.49 -8.08
C ILE A 205 -8.03 15.19 -8.70
N THR A 206 -7.07 16.11 -8.54
CA THR A 206 -5.70 15.93 -9.02
C THR A 206 -4.83 15.36 -7.91
N ILE A 207 -4.14 14.24 -8.16
CA ILE A 207 -3.17 13.71 -7.23
C ILE A 207 -1.82 14.43 -7.37
N ALA A 208 -1.15 14.64 -6.24
CA ALA A 208 0.24 15.10 -6.19
C ALA A 208 1.19 13.95 -6.54
N ALA A 209 0.96 12.77 -5.98
CA ALA A 209 1.75 11.57 -6.24
C ALA A 209 0.98 10.28 -5.93
N GLY A 210 1.46 9.17 -6.51
CA GLY A 210 1.18 7.83 -6.03
C GLY A 210 2.26 7.37 -5.05
N ILE A 211 1.86 6.64 -4.00
CA ILE A 211 2.78 6.15 -2.97
C ILE A 211 2.53 4.68 -2.72
N THR A 212 3.60 3.89 -2.62
CA THR A 212 3.52 2.49 -2.20
C THR A 212 4.69 2.10 -1.30
N ALA A 213 4.54 1.02 -0.56
CA ALA A 213 5.66 0.48 0.22
C ALA A 213 6.71 -0.15 -0.70
N CYS A 214 6.24 -0.91 -1.71
CA CYS A 214 7.09 -1.61 -2.66
C CYS A 214 6.64 -1.39 -4.10
N ALA A 215 7.59 -1.55 -5.04
CA ALA A 215 7.29 -1.65 -6.46
C ALA A 215 8.09 -2.80 -7.11
N VAL A 216 7.50 -3.44 -8.11
CA VAL A 216 8.25 -4.36 -8.99
C VAL A 216 9.19 -3.54 -9.84
N GLY A 217 10.48 -3.92 -9.92
CA GLY A 217 11.60 -3.23 -10.60
C GLY A 217 11.22 -2.30 -11.75
N ARG A 218 11.91 -2.03 -12.78
CA ARG A 218 11.53 -1.01 -13.79
C ARG A 218 10.04 -1.13 -14.15
N ILE A 219 9.21 -0.25 -13.56
CA ILE A 219 7.83 -0.06 -13.98
C ILE A 219 7.93 0.56 -15.37
N SER A 220 8.14 -0.27 -16.40
CA SER A 220 7.92 0.11 -17.80
C SER A 220 6.43 0.23 -17.99
N LEU A 221 5.87 1.30 -17.51
CA LEU A 221 4.48 1.61 -17.71
C LEU A 221 4.35 2.24 -19.07
N ILE A 222 3.82 1.44 -19.98
CA ILE A 222 3.06 1.77 -21.18
C ILE A 222 3.19 3.24 -21.62
N PRO A 223 3.59 3.46 -22.88
CA PRO A 223 3.81 4.78 -23.44
C PRO A 223 2.64 5.71 -23.29
#